data_3a88b91419c59bb8e84ab7dd5e106d85
#
_entry.id   3a88b91419c59bb8e84ab7dd5e106d85
#
_cell.length_a   1.000
_cell.length_b   1.000
_cell.length_c   1.000
_cell.angle_alpha   90.00
_cell.angle_beta   90.00
_cell.angle_gamma   90.00
#
_symmetry.space_group_name_H-M   'P 1'
#
loop_
_entity.id
_entity.type
_entity.pdbx_description
1 polymer ?
#
loop_
_entity_poly.entity_id
_entity_poly.type
_entity_poly.pdbx_seq_one_letter_code
_entity_poly.pdbx_strand_id
1 'polypeptide(L)'
;YVYLKEAYNPLIGFLYGWSFFAVIQTATIAAVGVAFSRFAAYLIPAVGENVIVSEPFGIKISAAQLLAIGIIILLTYTNSKGIQGGKIIQNTFTTAKLLALFGLIVLGFLFAKQSFWSQNWETGFNAMQDLGIDGAGKSPGGWKQIGGVALLGAIAAAMTGSVFSSDAWNNVTFIAGEIKNPRRNIGLSLFLGTLIVTIL
;
A
#
# COMPACT_ATOMS: atom_id res chain seq x y z
N TYR A 1 7.28 19.66 -10.15
CA TYR A 1 6.79 20.92 -10.73
C TYR A 1 7.96 21.83 -11.16
N VAL A 2 8.83 22.27 -10.23
CA VAL A 2 9.91 23.23 -10.50
C VAL A 2 10.83 22.75 -11.62
N TYR A 3 11.33 21.52 -11.53
CA TYR A 3 12.22 20.93 -12.55
C TYR A 3 11.60 20.92 -13.95
N LEU A 4 10.31 20.58 -14.06
CA LEU A 4 9.63 20.56 -15.36
C LEU A 4 9.37 21.98 -15.90
N LYS A 5 9.10 22.93 -15.01
CA LYS A 5 8.96 24.33 -15.37
C LYS A 5 10.27 24.92 -15.91
N GLU A 6 11.40 24.61 -15.25
CA GLU A 6 12.73 25.10 -15.65
C GLU A 6 13.28 24.37 -16.88
N ALA A 7 13.03 23.04 -16.98
CA ALA A 7 13.54 22.23 -18.09
C ALA A 7 12.77 22.43 -19.40
N TYR A 8 11.47 22.72 -19.32
CA TYR A 8 10.59 22.84 -20.49
C TYR A 8 9.95 24.25 -20.56
N ASN A 9 8.83 24.42 -19.88
CA ASN A 9 8.10 25.69 -19.82
C ASN A 9 7.05 25.68 -18.70
N PRO A 10 6.47 26.86 -18.35
CA PRO A 10 5.44 26.97 -17.32
C PRO A 10 4.19 26.12 -17.57
N LEU A 11 3.79 25.91 -18.82
CA LEU A 11 2.61 25.11 -19.19
C LEU A 11 2.80 23.65 -18.82
N ILE A 12 3.95 23.04 -19.14
CA ILE A 12 4.26 21.64 -18.80
C ILE A 12 4.36 21.48 -17.29
N GLY A 13 4.98 22.42 -16.58
CA GLY A 13 4.99 22.43 -15.13
C GLY A 13 3.57 22.47 -14.55
N PHE A 14 2.70 23.31 -15.06
CA PHE A 14 1.30 23.41 -14.65
C PHE A 14 0.52 22.12 -14.93
N LEU A 15 0.62 21.58 -16.14
CA LEU A 15 -0.06 20.32 -16.51
C LEU A 15 0.35 19.15 -15.62
N TYR A 16 1.63 19.05 -15.29
CA TYR A 16 2.10 18.03 -14.34
C TYR A 16 1.47 18.22 -12.96
N GLY A 17 1.52 19.44 -12.40
CA GLY A 17 0.94 19.72 -11.09
C GLY A 17 -0.57 19.46 -11.05
N TRP A 18 -1.28 19.85 -12.11
CA TRP A 18 -2.71 19.58 -12.24
C TRP A 18 -3.02 18.08 -12.31
N SER A 19 -2.32 17.35 -13.18
CA SER A 19 -2.49 15.89 -13.31
C SER A 19 -2.15 15.16 -12.03
N PHE A 20 -1.09 15.59 -11.35
CA PHE A 20 -0.70 15.02 -10.06
C PHE A 20 -1.79 15.20 -9.01
N PHE A 21 -2.33 16.41 -8.88
CA PHE A 21 -3.37 16.74 -7.91
C PHE A 21 -4.71 16.09 -8.26
N ALA A 22 -5.22 16.36 -9.49
CA ALA A 22 -6.59 16.00 -9.87
C ALA A 22 -6.76 14.51 -10.19
N VAL A 23 -5.71 13.82 -10.68
CA VAL A 23 -5.80 12.44 -11.14
C VAL A 23 -5.01 11.51 -10.23
N ILE A 24 -3.69 11.70 -10.11
CA ILE A 24 -2.82 10.73 -9.46
C ILE A 24 -3.12 10.63 -7.97
N GLN A 25 -3.10 11.74 -7.25
CA GLN A 25 -3.34 11.74 -5.80
C GLN A 25 -4.77 11.35 -5.45
N THR A 26 -5.76 11.81 -6.21
CA THR A 26 -7.16 11.46 -5.99
C THR A 26 -7.40 9.97 -6.19
N ALA A 27 -6.85 9.38 -7.26
CA ALA A 27 -6.95 7.95 -7.52
C ALA A 27 -6.23 7.12 -6.45
N THR A 28 -5.05 7.56 -6.02
CA THR A 28 -4.27 6.87 -4.97
C THR A 28 -5.02 6.89 -3.62
N ILE A 29 -5.57 8.03 -3.22
CA ILE A 29 -6.38 8.15 -1.98
C ILE A 29 -7.60 7.23 -2.04
N ALA A 30 -8.31 7.21 -3.17
CA ALA A 30 -9.46 6.34 -3.36
C ALA A 30 -9.07 4.86 -3.30
N ALA A 31 -7.98 4.45 -3.96
CA ALA A 31 -7.47 3.08 -3.93
C ALA A 31 -7.08 2.63 -2.52
N VAL A 32 -6.40 3.48 -1.76
CA VAL A 32 -6.04 3.19 -0.36
C VAL A 32 -7.29 3.10 0.52
N GLY A 33 -8.29 3.96 0.30
CA GLY A 33 -9.59 3.88 1.02
C GLY A 33 -10.30 2.55 0.77
N VAL A 34 -10.32 2.07 -0.48
CA VAL A 34 -10.89 0.76 -0.83
C VAL A 34 -10.07 -0.37 -0.22
N ALA A 35 -8.74 -0.31 -0.28
CA ALA A 35 -7.88 -1.30 0.36
C ALA A 35 -8.13 -1.37 1.87
N PHE A 36 -8.25 -0.23 2.55
CA PHE A 36 -8.60 -0.17 3.97
C PHE A 36 -9.92 -0.90 4.26
N SER A 37 -10.96 -0.65 3.46
CA SER A 37 -12.27 -1.30 3.66
C SER A 37 -12.22 -2.81 3.47
N ARG A 38 -11.42 -3.32 2.52
CA ARG A 38 -11.20 -4.75 2.33
C ARG A 38 -10.56 -5.40 3.56
N PHE A 39 -9.53 -4.78 4.11
CA PHE A 39 -8.89 -5.28 5.33
C PHE A 39 -9.81 -5.18 6.56
N ALA A 40 -10.60 -4.11 6.67
CA ALA A 40 -11.60 -3.97 7.74
C ALA A 40 -12.67 -5.07 7.68
N ALA A 41 -13.03 -5.54 6.50
CA ALA A 41 -14.01 -6.61 6.32
C ALA A 41 -13.56 -7.97 6.91
N TYR A 42 -12.24 -8.22 7.06
CA TYR A 42 -11.74 -9.40 7.76
C TYR A 42 -12.09 -9.36 9.26
N LEU A 43 -12.15 -8.18 9.86
CA LEU A 43 -12.50 -7.98 11.27
C LEU A 43 -14.02 -7.83 11.45
N ILE A 44 -14.66 -7.15 10.51
CA ILE A 44 -16.09 -6.82 10.58
C ILE A 44 -16.73 -7.21 9.22
N PRO A 45 -17.20 -8.45 9.06
CA PRO A 45 -17.78 -8.93 7.79
C PRO A 45 -18.94 -8.09 7.24
N ALA A 46 -19.65 -7.39 8.12
CA ALA A 46 -20.77 -6.52 7.75
C ALA A 46 -20.38 -5.32 6.86
N VAL A 47 -19.08 -4.95 6.82
CA VAL A 47 -18.56 -3.87 5.97
C VAL A 47 -17.88 -4.40 4.70
N GLY A 48 -18.12 -5.64 4.33
CA GLY A 48 -17.53 -6.30 3.17
C GLY A 48 -18.06 -5.79 1.82
N GLU A 49 -17.34 -6.09 0.77
CA GLU A 49 -17.73 -5.77 -0.62
C GLU A 49 -19.01 -6.53 -1.04
N ASN A 50 -19.25 -7.70 -0.46
CA ASN A 50 -20.42 -8.55 -0.75
C ASN A 50 -21.73 -8.00 -0.13
N VAL A 51 -21.62 -7.05 0.79
CA VAL A 51 -22.77 -6.42 1.43
C VAL A 51 -23.20 -5.22 0.60
N ILE A 52 -24.23 -5.41 -0.24
CA ILE A 52 -24.80 -4.33 -1.07
C ILE A 52 -25.79 -3.55 -0.20
N VAL A 53 -25.54 -2.25 -0.07
CA VAL A 53 -26.39 -1.34 0.74
C VAL A 53 -27.48 -0.69 -0.12
N SER A 54 -27.18 -0.38 -1.38
CA SER A 54 -28.09 0.28 -2.30
C SER A 54 -27.73 0.02 -3.76
N GLU A 55 -28.72 0.03 -4.64
CA GLU A 55 -28.52 -0.11 -6.10
C GLU A 55 -29.24 1.03 -6.87
N PRO A 56 -28.87 2.29 -6.70
CA PRO A 56 -29.47 3.37 -7.46
C PRO A 56 -29.04 3.25 -8.94
N PHE A 57 -30.01 3.30 -9.84
CA PHE A 57 -29.79 3.24 -11.29
C PHE A 57 -28.98 2.03 -11.78
N GLY A 58 -29.03 0.89 -11.06
CA GLY A 58 -28.28 -0.32 -11.41
C GLY A 58 -26.79 -0.30 -10.97
N ILE A 59 -26.34 0.73 -10.28
CA ILE A 59 -25.00 0.81 -9.70
C ILE A 59 -25.02 0.23 -8.28
N LYS A 60 -24.25 -0.85 -8.09
CA LYS A 60 -24.16 -1.51 -6.78
C LYS A 60 -23.22 -0.72 -5.86
N ILE A 61 -23.79 -0.21 -4.78
CA ILE A 61 -23.02 0.46 -3.71
C ILE A 61 -22.84 -0.53 -2.56
N SER A 62 -21.59 -0.93 -2.32
CA SER A 62 -21.25 -1.86 -1.23
C SER A 62 -20.97 -1.12 0.08
N ALA A 63 -21.12 -1.84 1.20
CA ALA A 63 -20.75 -1.33 2.53
C ALA A 63 -19.26 -0.95 2.59
N ALA A 64 -18.40 -1.68 1.88
CA ALA A 64 -16.98 -1.37 1.76
C ALA A 64 -16.70 0.01 1.12
N GLN A 65 -17.46 0.36 0.08
CA GLN A 65 -17.33 1.69 -0.55
C GLN A 65 -17.77 2.81 0.38
N LEU A 66 -18.86 2.60 1.13
CA LEU A 66 -19.31 3.59 2.12
C LEU A 66 -18.31 3.76 3.25
N LEU A 67 -17.68 2.67 3.70
CA LEU A 67 -16.60 2.73 4.70
C LEU A 67 -15.39 3.48 4.15
N ALA A 68 -14.98 3.21 2.90
CA ALA A 68 -13.89 3.92 2.24
C ALA A 68 -14.15 5.43 2.17
N ILE A 69 -15.34 5.83 1.75
CA ILE A 69 -15.75 7.24 1.72
C ILE A 69 -15.74 7.84 3.13
N GLY A 70 -16.30 7.13 4.10
CA GLY A 70 -16.36 7.57 5.50
C GLY A 70 -14.98 7.84 6.09
N ILE A 71 -14.01 6.96 5.87
CA ILE A 71 -12.64 7.15 6.39
C ILE A 71 -11.93 8.29 5.69
N ILE A 72 -12.13 8.48 4.38
CA ILE A 72 -11.56 9.61 3.63
C ILE A 72 -12.11 10.93 4.18
N ILE A 73 -13.41 11.04 4.40
CA ILE A 73 -14.04 12.24 4.97
C ILE A 73 -13.50 12.51 6.38
N LEU A 74 -13.42 11.48 7.23
CA LEU A 74 -12.90 11.58 8.60
C LEU A 74 -11.46 12.10 8.63
N LEU A 75 -10.58 11.51 7.81
CA LEU A 75 -9.19 11.91 7.74
C LEU A 75 -9.03 13.32 7.16
N THR A 76 -9.81 13.66 6.14
CA THR A 76 -9.83 15.02 5.57
C THR A 76 -10.25 16.05 6.61
N TYR A 77 -11.32 15.77 7.36
CA TYR A 77 -11.77 16.64 8.44
C TYR A 77 -10.71 16.79 9.55
N THR A 78 -10.06 15.70 9.92
CA THR A 78 -9.00 15.74 10.94
C THR A 78 -7.79 16.56 10.48
N ASN A 79 -7.38 16.39 9.21
CA ASN A 79 -6.28 17.15 8.64
C ASN A 79 -6.62 18.63 8.43
N SER A 80 -7.88 18.97 8.14
CA SER A 80 -8.32 20.36 7.98
C SER A 80 -8.27 21.17 9.28
N LYS A 81 -8.28 20.49 10.44
CA LYS A 81 -8.13 21.14 11.77
C LYS A 81 -6.69 21.45 12.17
N GLY A 82 -5.72 21.12 11.32
CA GLY A 82 -4.32 21.43 11.53
C GLY A 82 -3.41 20.19 11.58
N ILE A 83 -2.13 20.46 11.46
CA ILE A 83 -1.06 19.44 11.30
C ILE A 83 -0.94 18.50 12.51
N GLN A 84 -1.28 18.98 13.70
CA GLN A 84 -1.10 18.19 14.94
C GLN A 84 -1.97 16.93 14.97
N GLY A 85 -3.23 17.02 14.53
CA GLY A 85 -4.13 15.87 14.45
C GLY A 85 -3.62 14.80 13.49
N GLY A 86 -3.26 15.19 12.28
CA GLY A 86 -2.68 14.29 11.27
C GLY A 86 -1.39 13.64 11.75
N LYS A 87 -0.50 14.40 12.41
CA LYS A 87 0.76 13.89 12.98
C LYS A 87 0.53 12.80 14.04
N ILE A 88 -0.44 12.99 14.95
CA ILE A 88 -0.75 11.99 15.98
C ILE A 88 -1.25 10.70 15.34
N ILE A 89 -2.21 10.80 14.41
CA ILE A 89 -2.74 9.64 13.69
C ILE A 89 -1.61 8.92 12.95
N GLN A 90 -0.81 9.64 12.18
CA GLN A 90 0.30 9.06 11.42
C GLN A 90 1.32 8.38 12.32
N ASN A 91 1.76 9.02 13.40
CA ASN A 91 2.73 8.43 14.33
C ASN A 91 2.17 7.16 14.99
N THR A 92 0.91 7.17 15.42
CA THR A 92 0.26 6.01 16.04
C THR A 92 0.22 4.82 15.08
N PHE A 93 -0.30 5.03 13.87
CA PHE A 93 -0.40 3.95 12.89
C PHE A 93 0.96 3.48 12.38
N THR A 94 1.94 4.38 12.21
CA THR A 94 3.29 4.00 11.79
C THR A 94 3.97 3.17 12.87
N THR A 95 3.90 3.59 14.13
CA THR A 95 4.47 2.82 15.25
C THR A 95 3.79 1.48 15.40
N ALA A 96 2.46 1.41 15.34
CA ALA A 96 1.72 0.16 15.40
C ALA A 96 2.12 -0.81 14.27
N LYS A 97 2.27 -0.29 13.05
CA LYS A 97 2.70 -1.09 11.88
C LYS A 97 4.12 -1.64 12.05
N LEU A 98 5.05 -0.82 12.50
CA LEU A 98 6.44 -1.25 12.74
C LEU A 98 6.50 -2.31 13.85
N LEU A 99 5.76 -2.11 14.95
CA LEU A 99 5.69 -3.10 16.04
C LEU A 99 5.05 -4.41 15.57
N ALA A 100 4.01 -4.35 14.74
CA ALA A 100 3.38 -5.54 14.19
C ALA A 100 4.32 -6.32 13.26
N LEU A 101 5.06 -5.63 12.38
CA LEU A 101 6.05 -6.26 11.52
C LEU A 101 7.19 -6.88 12.33
N PHE A 102 7.74 -6.14 13.29
CA PHE A 102 8.79 -6.65 14.17
C PHE A 102 8.28 -7.86 14.97
N GLY A 103 7.06 -7.76 15.53
CA GLY A 103 6.42 -8.87 16.23
C GLY A 103 6.26 -10.12 15.35
N LEU A 104 5.84 -9.94 14.09
CA LEU A 104 5.72 -11.03 13.13
C LEU A 104 7.07 -11.71 12.85
N ILE A 105 8.14 -10.94 12.69
CA ILE A 105 9.50 -11.46 12.50
C ILE A 105 9.94 -12.27 13.72
N VAL A 106 9.78 -11.72 14.93
CA VAL A 106 10.14 -12.38 16.18
C VAL A 106 9.35 -13.68 16.34
N LEU A 107 8.03 -13.64 16.13
CA LEU A 107 7.18 -14.84 16.20
C LEU A 107 7.58 -15.86 15.14
N GLY A 108 7.91 -15.43 13.93
CA GLY A 108 8.42 -16.31 12.88
C GLY A 108 9.67 -17.08 13.32
N PHE A 109 10.63 -16.40 13.92
CA PHE A 109 11.84 -17.06 14.45
C PHE A 109 11.56 -17.98 15.64
N LEU A 110 10.67 -17.59 16.55
CA LEU A 110 10.34 -18.38 17.74
C LEU A 110 9.55 -19.66 17.42
N PHE A 111 8.67 -19.59 16.43
CA PHE A 111 7.78 -20.70 16.07
C PHE A 111 8.19 -21.45 14.80
N ALA A 112 9.28 -21.04 14.14
CA ALA A 112 9.79 -21.72 12.95
C ALA A 112 10.19 -23.16 13.28
N LYS A 113 9.61 -24.12 12.55
CA LYS A 113 10.01 -25.54 12.64
C LYS A 113 11.16 -25.78 11.66
N GLN A 114 12.18 -26.48 12.12
CA GLN A 114 13.36 -26.86 11.33
C GLN A 114 13.00 -27.59 10.02
N SER A 115 11.91 -28.38 10.04
CA SER A 115 11.44 -29.11 8.85
C SER A 115 10.98 -28.20 7.71
N PHE A 116 10.39 -27.05 8.01
CA PHE A 116 9.98 -26.09 6.98
C PHE A 116 11.18 -25.36 6.35
N TRP A 117 12.22 -25.14 7.14
CA TRP A 117 13.45 -24.53 6.65
C TRP A 117 14.13 -25.42 5.60
N SER A 118 14.31 -26.72 5.88
CA SER A 118 14.90 -27.65 4.93
C SER A 118 14.06 -27.81 3.66
N GLN A 119 12.73 -27.94 3.77
CA GLN A 119 11.85 -28.03 2.63
C GLN A 119 11.88 -26.80 1.74
N ASN A 120 11.89 -25.61 2.33
CA ASN A 120 11.98 -24.37 1.57
C ASN A 120 13.32 -24.23 0.86
N TRP A 121 14.40 -24.74 1.47
CA TRP A 121 15.73 -24.71 0.89
C TRP A 121 15.90 -25.73 -0.25
N GLU A 122 15.28 -26.89 -0.14
CA GLU A 122 15.23 -27.91 -1.21
C GLU A 122 14.46 -27.42 -2.44
N THR A 123 13.37 -26.69 -2.25
CA THR A 123 12.61 -26.06 -3.35
C THR A 123 13.44 -24.96 -4.01
N GLY A 124 14.31 -24.31 -3.25
CA GLY A 124 15.29 -23.34 -3.70
C GLY A 124 14.68 -22.19 -4.50
N PHE A 125 15.31 -21.86 -5.63
CA PHE A 125 14.85 -20.82 -6.54
C PHE A 125 13.88 -21.32 -7.63
N ASN A 126 13.29 -22.50 -7.46
CA ASN A 126 12.28 -22.99 -8.40
C ASN A 126 10.99 -22.17 -8.22
N ALA A 127 10.66 -21.37 -9.21
CA ALA A 127 9.43 -20.60 -9.20
C ALA A 127 8.23 -21.51 -9.41
N MET A 128 7.33 -21.51 -8.44
CA MET A 128 6.13 -22.35 -8.44
C MET A 128 4.89 -21.44 -8.42
N GLN A 129 3.94 -21.74 -9.27
CA GLN A 129 2.64 -21.07 -9.26
C GLN A 129 1.62 -21.98 -8.58
N ASP A 130 0.90 -21.44 -7.61
CA ASP A 130 -0.29 -22.06 -7.06
C ASP A 130 -1.40 -22.01 -8.10
N LEU A 131 -1.94 -23.15 -8.48
CA LEU A 131 -3.04 -23.26 -9.42
C LEU A 131 -4.39 -22.81 -8.83
N GLY A 132 -4.40 -22.47 -7.55
CA GLY A 132 -5.57 -21.95 -6.86
C GLY A 132 -6.68 -22.96 -6.64
N ILE A 133 -7.75 -22.50 -6.02
CA ILE A 133 -9.00 -23.25 -5.87
C ILE A 133 -9.88 -22.86 -7.05
N ASP A 134 -10.37 -23.83 -7.82
CA ASP A 134 -11.36 -23.56 -8.84
C ASP A 134 -12.66 -22.99 -8.21
N GLY A 135 -13.48 -22.32 -9.02
CA GLY A 135 -14.73 -21.73 -8.54
C GLY A 135 -15.74 -22.74 -7.94
N ALA A 136 -15.45 -24.03 -7.99
CA ALA A 136 -16.22 -25.12 -7.38
C ALA A 136 -15.69 -25.55 -6.01
N GLY A 137 -14.64 -24.88 -5.48
CA GLY A 137 -14.05 -25.20 -4.19
C GLY A 137 -13.20 -26.47 -4.18
N LYS A 138 -12.94 -27.07 -5.33
CA LYS A 138 -12.03 -28.17 -5.52
C LYS A 138 -10.68 -27.62 -5.95
N SER A 139 -9.69 -27.76 -5.11
CA SER A 139 -8.30 -27.49 -5.50
C SER A 139 -7.93 -28.43 -6.63
N PRO A 140 -7.47 -27.97 -7.80
CA PRO A 140 -6.84 -28.83 -8.80
C PRO A 140 -5.54 -29.44 -8.31
N GLY A 141 -5.20 -29.18 -7.05
CA GLY A 141 -4.15 -29.81 -6.30
C GLY A 141 -2.79 -29.65 -6.94
N GLY A 142 -2.16 -28.53 -6.76
CA GLY A 142 -0.75 -28.54 -7.02
C GLY A 142 -0.10 -27.22 -7.34
N TRP A 143 1.17 -27.23 -7.15
CA TRP A 143 2.11 -26.21 -7.57
C TRP A 143 2.63 -26.57 -8.96
N LYS A 144 2.56 -25.65 -9.89
CA LYS A 144 3.14 -25.80 -11.23
C LYS A 144 4.42 -24.98 -11.31
N GLN A 145 5.49 -25.63 -11.73
CA GLN A 145 6.73 -24.90 -12.02
C GLN A 145 6.53 -23.98 -13.23
N ILE A 146 6.94 -22.74 -13.08
CA ILE A 146 6.88 -21.72 -14.14
C ILE A 146 8.28 -21.27 -14.54
N GLY A 147 8.45 -20.96 -15.83
CA GLY A 147 9.72 -20.50 -16.38
C GLY A 147 9.51 -19.59 -17.59
N GLY A 148 10.60 -19.06 -18.14
CA GLY A 148 10.56 -18.21 -19.32
C GLY A 148 9.74 -16.92 -19.10
N VAL A 149 8.93 -16.56 -20.08
CA VAL A 149 8.11 -15.34 -20.07
C VAL A 149 7.06 -15.35 -18.94
N ALA A 150 6.51 -16.51 -18.59
CA ALA A 150 5.55 -16.64 -17.48
C ALA A 150 6.19 -16.28 -16.13
N LEU A 151 7.46 -16.63 -15.92
CA LEU A 151 8.21 -16.25 -14.73
C LEU A 151 8.39 -14.73 -14.63
N LEU A 152 8.72 -14.06 -15.72
CA LEU A 152 8.82 -12.59 -15.73
C LEU A 152 7.49 -11.92 -15.38
N GLY A 153 6.38 -12.46 -15.93
CA GLY A 153 5.04 -11.99 -15.57
C GLY A 153 4.70 -12.20 -14.10
N ALA A 154 5.05 -13.34 -13.52
CA ALA A 154 4.85 -13.64 -12.11
C ALA A 154 5.70 -12.73 -11.21
N ILE A 155 6.96 -12.47 -11.55
CA ILE A 155 7.83 -11.52 -10.84
C ILE A 155 7.23 -10.11 -10.89
N ALA A 156 6.82 -9.64 -12.05
CA ALA A 156 6.20 -8.32 -12.21
C ALA A 156 4.92 -8.20 -11.37
N ALA A 157 4.07 -9.23 -11.34
CA ALA A 157 2.88 -9.26 -10.52
C ALA A 157 3.20 -9.24 -9.02
N ALA A 158 4.19 -10.01 -8.58
CA ALA A 158 4.64 -10.04 -7.18
C ALA A 158 5.24 -8.70 -6.74
N MET A 159 5.95 -8.01 -7.63
CA MET A 159 6.54 -6.69 -7.34
C MET A 159 5.48 -5.57 -7.22
N THR A 160 4.28 -5.76 -7.74
CA THR A 160 3.24 -4.71 -7.72
C THR A 160 2.97 -4.21 -6.31
N GLY A 161 2.85 -5.10 -5.32
CA GLY A 161 2.64 -4.73 -3.92
C GLY A 161 3.83 -3.96 -3.33
N SER A 162 5.06 -4.37 -3.62
CA SER A 162 6.28 -3.73 -3.15
C SER A 162 6.43 -2.32 -3.73
N VAL A 163 6.19 -2.16 -5.03
CA VAL A 163 6.25 -0.86 -5.72
C VAL A 163 5.18 0.07 -5.17
N PHE A 164 3.94 -0.42 -4.99
CA PHE A 164 2.87 0.38 -4.41
C PHE A 164 3.14 0.81 -2.97
N SER A 165 3.73 -0.07 -2.15
CA SER A 165 4.08 0.26 -0.75
C SER A 165 5.27 1.21 -0.65
N SER A 166 6.11 1.28 -1.67
CA SER A 166 7.26 2.19 -1.75
C SER A 166 6.93 3.54 -2.39
N ASP A 167 5.69 3.73 -2.85
CA ASP A 167 5.24 4.98 -3.46
C ASP A 167 5.16 6.12 -2.43
N ALA A 168 5.02 7.33 -2.96
CA ALA A 168 4.83 8.56 -2.19
C ALA A 168 6.01 8.99 -1.28
N TRP A 169 7.19 8.36 -1.36
CA TRP A 169 8.38 8.80 -0.61
C TRP A 169 8.76 10.26 -0.91
N ASN A 170 8.51 10.72 -2.12
CA ASN A 170 8.78 12.08 -2.57
C ASN A 170 7.77 13.12 -2.04
N ASN A 171 6.61 12.70 -1.51
CA ASN A 171 5.58 13.60 -1.00
C ASN A 171 6.07 14.42 0.21
N VAL A 172 7.08 13.94 0.95
CA VAL A 172 7.72 14.72 2.02
C VAL A 172 8.31 16.04 1.53
N THR A 173 8.66 16.14 0.25
CA THR A 173 9.19 17.38 -0.33
C THR A 173 8.14 18.48 -0.47
N PHE A 174 6.86 18.13 -0.56
CA PHE A 174 5.77 19.10 -0.67
C PHE A 174 5.51 19.85 0.64
N ILE A 175 5.84 19.24 1.78
CA ILE A 175 5.70 19.86 3.10
C ILE A 175 7.03 20.45 3.61
N ALA A 176 8.03 20.57 2.76
CA ALA A 176 9.36 21.05 3.12
C ALA A 176 9.36 22.42 3.81
N GLY A 177 8.42 23.29 3.45
CA GLY A 177 8.26 24.62 4.06
C GLY A 177 7.81 24.60 5.52
N GLU A 178 7.20 23.51 6.00
CA GLU A 178 6.72 23.35 7.36
C GLU A 178 7.70 22.58 8.26
N ILE A 179 8.76 22.01 7.66
CA ILE A 179 9.75 21.21 8.35
C ILE A 179 10.85 22.12 8.92
N LYS A 180 11.13 22.00 10.23
CA LYS A 180 12.28 22.65 10.84
C LYS A 180 13.59 22.12 10.25
N ASN A 181 14.47 23.02 9.80
CA ASN A 181 15.75 22.67 9.14
C ASN A 181 15.58 21.66 7.98
N PRO A 182 14.80 21.98 6.93
CA PRO A 182 14.38 21.04 5.90
C PRO A 182 15.57 20.40 5.18
N ARG A 183 16.66 21.14 4.93
CA ARG A 183 17.85 20.63 4.24
C ARG A 183 18.49 19.42 4.95
N ARG A 184 18.47 19.41 6.28
CA ARG A 184 19.02 18.32 7.08
C ARG A 184 17.98 17.24 7.34
N ASN A 185 16.80 17.63 7.77
CA ASN A 185 15.79 16.72 8.29
C ASN A 185 15.11 15.90 7.18
N ILE A 186 14.90 16.46 5.98
CA ILE A 186 14.34 15.72 4.86
C ILE A 186 15.32 14.63 4.42
N GLY A 187 16.60 14.97 4.19
CA GLY A 187 17.60 14.00 3.79
C GLY A 187 17.78 12.87 4.82
N LEU A 188 17.84 13.24 6.10
CA LEU A 188 18.02 12.26 7.18
C LEU A 188 16.77 11.35 7.33
N SER A 189 15.57 11.89 7.26
CA SER A 189 14.34 11.11 7.38
C SER A 189 14.15 10.16 6.20
N LEU A 190 14.45 10.58 4.98
CA LEU A 190 14.43 9.71 3.80
C LEU A 190 15.46 8.59 3.91
N PHE A 191 16.69 8.93 4.30
CA PHE A 191 17.75 7.94 4.49
C PHE A 191 17.38 6.90 5.56
N LEU A 192 17.00 7.35 6.75
CA LEU A 192 16.64 6.46 7.85
C LEU A 192 15.37 5.65 7.53
N GLY A 193 14.37 6.26 6.91
CA GLY A 193 13.16 5.58 6.51
C GLY A 193 13.45 4.46 5.50
N THR A 194 14.22 4.75 4.46
CA THR A 194 14.63 3.75 3.48
C THR A 194 15.47 2.64 4.11
N LEU A 195 16.41 2.99 4.98
CA LEU A 195 17.26 2.01 5.69
C LEU A 195 16.43 1.06 6.53
N ILE A 196 15.49 1.57 7.34
CA ILE A 196 14.61 0.76 8.19
C ILE A 196 13.77 -0.20 7.33
N VAL A 197 13.15 0.30 6.27
CA VAL A 197 12.31 -0.54 5.38
C VAL A 197 13.15 -1.59 4.64
N THR A 198 14.41 -1.29 4.31
CA THR A 198 15.31 -2.26 3.64
C THR A 198 15.79 -3.36 4.57
N ILE A 199 15.95 -3.05 5.87
CA ILE A 199 16.40 -4.03 6.88
C ILE A 199 15.25 -4.93 7.35
N LEU A 200 14.01 -4.41 7.40
CA LEU A 200 12.80 -5.17 7.76
C LEU A 200 12.38 -6.12 6.66
#